data_11bfaf731dff465612598daee6c1ee1b
#
_entry.id   11bfaf731dff465612598daee6c1ee1b
#
_cell.length_a   1.000
_cell.length_b   1.000
_cell.length_c   1.000
_cell.angle_alpha   90.00
_cell.angle_beta   90.00
_cell.angle_gamma   90.00
#
_symmetry.space_group_name_H-M   'P 1'
#
loop_
_entity.id
_entity.type
_entity.pdbx_description
1 polymer ?
#
loop_
_entity_poly.entity_id
_entity_poly.type
_entity_poly.pdbx_seq_one_letter_code
_entity_poly.pdbx_strand_id
1 'polypeptide(L)'
;MRKDEMFVRFVILLFVHCTLLGFGKACGLSEYKSAAGECCPMCSIGSVVHKDCTGDLSTSCQPCAPGTFISEPNGLHSCFPCKNCDESQGLYIQSKCTTVRDTICDVLDGYYCSDYSNSQCSRAVKHSVCKPGQETKTPGTKTSDAVCVDCISGYFSPSGLNCTKWTDCTARNGIKTENGSFVKDVTCTPKRQRYGLICAVVLTVFFIILLLIRAQYPPEETFSANTMIAQPTGELEEP
;
A
#
# COMPACT_ATOMS: atom_id res chain seq x y z
N MET A 1 7.47 -58.43 -63.18
CA MET A 1 7.35 -56.97 -62.92
C MET A 1 8.51 -56.57 -62.02
N ARG A 2 9.39 -55.66 -62.49
CA ARG A 2 10.55 -55.20 -61.73
C ARG A 2 10.08 -54.35 -60.55
N LYS A 3 10.73 -54.46 -59.42
CA LYS A 3 10.42 -53.67 -58.21
C LYS A 3 10.45 -52.14 -58.49
N ASP A 4 11.25 -51.74 -59.41
CA ASP A 4 11.43 -50.35 -59.85
C ASP A 4 10.16 -49.77 -60.55
N GLU A 5 9.45 -50.59 -61.36
CA GLU A 5 8.22 -50.14 -62.01
C GLU A 5 7.06 -50.00 -61.02
N MET A 6 7.04 -50.85 -60.00
CA MET A 6 6.01 -50.79 -58.95
C MET A 6 6.22 -49.55 -58.05
N PHE A 7 7.46 -49.21 -57.72
CA PHE A 7 7.80 -48.02 -56.99
C PHE A 7 7.48 -46.74 -57.73
N VAL A 8 7.82 -46.68 -59.03
CA VAL A 8 7.48 -45.53 -59.87
C VAL A 8 5.96 -45.32 -60.00
N ARG A 9 5.19 -46.38 -60.19
CA ARG A 9 3.73 -46.29 -60.21
C ARG A 9 3.14 -45.85 -58.88
N PHE A 10 3.70 -46.28 -57.75
CA PHE A 10 3.27 -45.88 -56.41
C PHE A 10 3.56 -44.40 -56.14
N VAL A 11 4.75 -43.88 -56.55
CA VAL A 11 5.11 -42.48 -56.44
C VAL A 11 4.23 -41.60 -57.35
N ILE A 12 3.94 -42.04 -58.59
CA ILE A 12 3.01 -41.31 -59.49
C ILE A 12 1.60 -41.28 -58.92
N LEU A 13 1.09 -42.38 -58.36
CA LEU A 13 -0.19 -42.40 -57.69
C LEU A 13 -0.26 -41.51 -56.46
N LEU A 14 0.82 -41.45 -55.65
CA LEU A 14 0.89 -40.54 -54.54
C LEU A 14 0.93 -39.06 -54.99
N PHE A 15 1.66 -38.76 -56.05
CA PHE A 15 1.72 -37.40 -56.61
C PHE A 15 0.35 -37.01 -57.22
N VAL A 16 -0.31 -37.88 -57.94
CA VAL A 16 -1.65 -37.65 -58.47
C VAL A 16 -2.69 -37.51 -57.33
N HIS A 17 -2.57 -38.32 -56.27
CA HIS A 17 -3.44 -38.17 -55.06
C HIS A 17 -3.17 -36.84 -54.33
N CYS A 18 -1.92 -36.42 -54.17
CA CYS A 18 -1.59 -35.12 -53.59
C CYS A 18 -2.05 -33.92 -54.43
N THR A 19 -2.07 -34.06 -55.77
CA THR A 19 -2.57 -33.01 -56.68
C THR A 19 -4.08 -33.01 -56.78
N LEU A 20 -4.76 -34.16 -56.56
CA LEU A 20 -6.21 -34.29 -56.54
C LEU A 20 -6.81 -33.96 -55.18
N LEU A 21 -6.09 -34.12 -54.09
CA LEU A 21 -6.47 -33.55 -52.78
C LEU A 21 -6.15 -32.05 -52.86
N GLY A 22 -7.04 -31.31 -53.55
CA GLY A 22 -6.89 -29.89 -53.84
C GLY A 22 -6.33 -29.15 -52.62
N PHE A 23 -5.20 -28.52 -52.78
CA PHE A 23 -4.77 -27.42 -51.91
C PHE A 23 -5.96 -26.45 -51.90
N GLY A 24 -6.79 -26.51 -50.83
CA GLY A 24 -7.82 -25.51 -50.61
C GLY A 24 -7.10 -24.15 -50.76
N LYS A 25 -7.52 -23.34 -51.74
CA LYS A 25 -6.94 -22.02 -51.98
C LYS A 25 -6.99 -21.28 -50.63
N ALA A 26 -5.81 -21.11 -49.99
CA ALA A 26 -5.68 -20.20 -48.88
C ALA A 26 -5.92 -18.79 -49.41
N CYS A 27 -6.74 -18.00 -48.71
CA CYS A 27 -6.99 -16.62 -49.05
C CYS A 27 -5.72 -15.77 -48.81
N GLY A 28 -5.64 -14.63 -49.49
CA GLY A 28 -4.54 -13.68 -49.32
C GLY A 28 -4.46 -13.10 -47.91
N LEU A 29 -3.36 -12.42 -47.61
CA LEU A 29 -3.07 -11.85 -46.26
C LEU A 29 -4.12 -10.82 -45.78
N SER A 30 -4.83 -10.15 -46.72
CA SER A 30 -5.87 -9.15 -46.42
C SER A 30 -7.28 -9.68 -46.74
N GLU A 31 -7.42 -10.99 -46.82
CA GLU A 31 -8.67 -11.64 -47.17
C GLU A 31 -9.07 -12.64 -46.10
N TYR A 32 -10.38 -12.83 -45.94
CA TYR A 32 -10.97 -13.88 -45.12
C TYR A 32 -11.78 -14.82 -46.00
N LYS A 33 -11.96 -16.05 -45.54
CA LYS A 33 -12.80 -17.02 -46.22
C LYS A 33 -14.22 -16.86 -45.77
N SER A 34 -15.11 -16.47 -46.69
CA SER A 34 -16.55 -16.36 -46.44
C SER A 34 -17.23 -17.73 -46.23
N ALA A 35 -18.45 -17.75 -45.72
CA ALA A 35 -19.25 -18.97 -45.58
C ALA A 35 -19.49 -19.69 -46.94
N ALA A 36 -19.51 -18.96 -48.05
CA ALA A 36 -19.63 -19.51 -49.40
C ALA A 36 -18.30 -20.09 -49.92
N GLY A 37 -17.20 -19.94 -49.19
CA GLY A 37 -15.87 -20.44 -49.56
C GLY A 37 -15.08 -19.47 -50.43
N GLU A 38 -15.57 -18.27 -50.70
CA GLU A 38 -14.90 -17.22 -51.44
C GLU A 38 -13.92 -16.44 -50.55
N CYS A 39 -12.82 -15.97 -51.17
CA CYS A 39 -11.88 -15.09 -50.49
C CYS A 39 -12.34 -13.64 -50.61
N CYS A 40 -12.76 -13.07 -49.51
CA CYS A 40 -13.30 -11.72 -49.42
C CYS A 40 -12.31 -10.76 -48.75
N PRO A 41 -12.21 -9.51 -49.19
CA PRO A 41 -11.39 -8.47 -48.48
C PRO A 41 -11.85 -8.32 -47.05
N MET A 42 -10.91 -8.23 -46.10
CA MET A 42 -11.16 -7.97 -44.68
C MET A 42 -11.73 -6.56 -44.46
N CYS A 43 -12.59 -6.43 -43.44
CA CYS A 43 -12.99 -5.13 -42.93
C CYS A 43 -11.83 -4.46 -42.14
N SER A 44 -11.75 -3.14 -42.20
CA SER A 44 -10.77 -2.36 -41.45
C SER A 44 -11.00 -2.40 -39.94
N ILE A 45 -9.99 -2.01 -39.16
CA ILE A 45 -10.10 -1.86 -37.70
C ILE A 45 -11.32 -0.99 -37.34
N GLY A 46 -12.00 -1.33 -36.26
CA GLY A 46 -13.21 -0.62 -35.80
C GLY A 46 -14.46 -0.97 -36.56
N SER A 47 -14.43 -1.94 -37.50
CA SER A 47 -15.57 -2.41 -38.26
C SER A 47 -15.57 -3.91 -38.47
N VAL A 48 -16.73 -4.47 -38.73
CA VAL A 48 -16.97 -5.91 -38.97
C VAL A 48 -17.77 -6.11 -40.24
N VAL A 49 -17.79 -7.33 -40.71
CA VAL A 49 -18.55 -7.72 -41.91
C VAL A 49 -20.04 -7.57 -41.67
N HIS A 50 -20.69 -6.79 -42.51
CA HIS A 50 -22.13 -6.69 -42.59
C HIS A 50 -22.69 -7.68 -43.64
N LYS A 51 -22.01 -7.75 -44.82
CA LYS A 51 -22.29 -8.70 -45.88
C LYS A 51 -20.98 -9.17 -46.50
N ASP A 52 -20.87 -10.49 -46.75
CA ASP A 52 -19.77 -11.09 -47.47
C ASP A 52 -19.67 -10.55 -48.91
N CYS A 53 -18.50 -10.60 -49.47
CA CYS A 53 -18.30 -10.28 -50.88
C CYS A 53 -19.02 -11.34 -51.77
N THR A 54 -19.30 -10.93 -52.99
CA THR A 54 -19.75 -11.81 -54.09
C THR A 54 -18.84 -11.59 -55.28
N GLY A 55 -18.97 -12.41 -56.34
CA GLY A 55 -18.15 -12.22 -57.53
C GLY A 55 -18.16 -10.79 -58.11
N ASP A 56 -19.25 -10.05 -57.89
CA ASP A 56 -19.47 -8.72 -58.45
C ASP A 56 -19.32 -7.57 -57.41
N LEU A 57 -19.43 -7.91 -56.11
CA LEU A 57 -19.50 -6.92 -55.01
C LEU A 57 -18.43 -7.20 -53.96
N SER A 58 -17.72 -6.17 -53.55
CA SER A 58 -16.75 -6.23 -52.42
C SER A 58 -17.48 -6.43 -51.09
N THR A 59 -16.72 -6.81 -50.04
CA THR A 59 -17.23 -6.95 -48.66
C THR A 59 -17.86 -5.63 -48.19
N SER A 60 -19.07 -5.71 -47.65
CA SER A 60 -19.73 -4.59 -46.99
C SER A 60 -19.41 -4.63 -45.51
N CYS A 61 -18.83 -3.57 -44.98
CA CYS A 61 -18.45 -3.45 -43.56
C CYS A 61 -19.36 -2.46 -42.82
N GLN A 62 -19.58 -2.70 -41.52
CA GLN A 62 -20.32 -1.83 -40.63
C GLN A 62 -19.45 -1.48 -39.43
N PRO A 63 -19.46 -0.22 -38.90
CA PRO A 63 -18.70 0.15 -37.75
C PRO A 63 -19.15 -0.55 -36.47
N CYS A 64 -18.24 -0.78 -35.54
CA CYS A 64 -18.56 -1.30 -34.21
C CYS A 64 -19.54 -0.39 -33.48
N ALA A 65 -20.52 -0.99 -32.80
CA ALA A 65 -21.42 -0.26 -31.93
C ALA A 65 -20.69 0.29 -30.67
N PRO A 66 -21.21 1.34 -30.08
CA PRO A 66 -20.66 1.84 -28.80
C PRO A 66 -20.55 0.72 -27.75
N GLY A 67 -19.41 0.66 -27.04
CA GLY A 67 -19.13 -0.40 -26.07
C GLY A 67 -18.58 -1.68 -26.68
N THR A 68 -18.23 -1.68 -27.99
CA THR A 68 -17.56 -2.80 -28.66
C THR A 68 -16.38 -2.31 -29.50
N PHE A 69 -15.42 -3.20 -29.76
CA PHE A 69 -14.21 -2.86 -30.50
C PHE A 69 -13.70 -3.99 -31.40
N ILE A 70 -12.88 -3.63 -32.37
CA ILE A 70 -12.01 -4.52 -33.15
C ILE A 70 -10.69 -3.78 -33.42
N SER A 71 -9.59 -4.38 -32.99
CA SER A 71 -8.25 -3.78 -33.07
C SER A 71 -7.44 -4.18 -34.31
N GLU A 72 -7.93 -5.14 -35.10
CA GLU A 72 -7.23 -5.67 -36.29
C GLU A 72 -8.18 -5.80 -37.48
N PRO A 73 -7.66 -5.76 -38.71
CA PRO A 73 -8.47 -6.12 -39.91
C PRO A 73 -9.03 -7.52 -39.75
N ASN A 74 -10.29 -7.72 -40.14
CA ASN A 74 -10.99 -8.94 -39.80
C ASN A 74 -12.08 -9.31 -40.79
N GLY A 75 -12.52 -10.59 -40.73
CA GLY A 75 -13.68 -11.15 -41.38
C GLY A 75 -14.80 -11.54 -40.41
N LEU A 76 -14.85 -10.92 -39.21
CA LEU A 76 -15.86 -11.23 -38.19
C LEU A 76 -17.16 -10.49 -38.46
N HIS A 77 -18.28 -11.06 -38.00
CA HIS A 77 -19.62 -10.47 -38.13
C HIS A 77 -20.07 -9.73 -36.86
N SER A 78 -19.28 -9.76 -35.77
CA SER A 78 -19.57 -9.05 -34.53
C SER A 78 -18.28 -8.53 -33.90
N CYS A 79 -18.34 -7.31 -33.33
CA CYS A 79 -17.25 -6.73 -32.56
C CYS A 79 -17.21 -7.34 -31.17
N PHE A 80 -16.01 -7.33 -30.55
CA PHE A 80 -15.81 -7.78 -29.17
C PHE A 80 -16.37 -6.76 -28.21
N PRO A 81 -17.01 -7.18 -27.11
CA PRO A 81 -17.42 -6.25 -26.05
C PRO A 81 -16.19 -5.66 -25.36
N CYS A 82 -16.28 -4.38 -25.01
CA CYS A 82 -15.23 -3.71 -24.23
C CYS A 82 -15.13 -4.32 -22.83
N LYS A 83 -13.90 -4.46 -22.35
CA LYS A 83 -13.60 -4.91 -20.99
C LYS A 83 -14.17 -3.92 -19.98
N ASN A 84 -14.71 -4.41 -18.88
CA ASN A 84 -15.11 -3.62 -17.73
C ASN A 84 -14.03 -3.68 -16.64
N CYS A 85 -13.65 -2.52 -16.11
CA CYS A 85 -12.74 -2.42 -14.97
C CYS A 85 -13.58 -2.31 -13.69
N ASP A 86 -13.52 -3.31 -12.84
CA ASP A 86 -14.33 -3.39 -11.62
C ASP A 86 -13.55 -2.79 -10.45
N GLU A 87 -13.98 -1.63 -9.95
CA GLU A 87 -13.39 -0.96 -8.80
C GLU A 87 -13.48 -1.81 -7.52
N SER A 88 -14.50 -2.65 -7.39
CA SER A 88 -14.62 -3.57 -6.26
C SER A 88 -13.53 -4.63 -6.25
N GLN A 89 -12.92 -4.90 -7.41
CA GLN A 89 -11.76 -5.78 -7.59
C GLN A 89 -10.42 -5.01 -7.66
N GLY A 90 -10.39 -3.76 -7.22
CA GLY A 90 -9.18 -2.94 -7.17
C GLY A 90 -8.68 -2.44 -8.53
N LEU A 91 -9.56 -2.36 -9.54
CA LEU A 91 -9.22 -1.90 -10.90
C LEU A 91 -9.92 -0.59 -11.22
N TYR A 92 -9.28 0.28 -11.99
CA TYR A 92 -9.89 1.49 -12.54
C TYR A 92 -9.61 1.63 -14.03
N ILE A 93 -10.42 2.42 -14.73
CA ILE A 93 -10.25 2.69 -16.16
C ILE A 93 -9.10 3.68 -16.36
N GLN A 94 -7.98 3.20 -16.87
CA GLN A 94 -6.86 4.04 -17.30
C GLN A 94 -7.13 4.66 -18.68
N SER A 95 -7.68 3.88 -19.62
CA SER A 95 -8.07 4.35 -20.95
C SER A 95 -9.43 3.76 -21.34
N LYS A 96 -10.33 4.63 -21.77
CA LYS A 96 -11.68 4.22 -22.20
C LYS A 96 -11.61 3.44 -23.51
N CYS A 97 -12.53 2.52 -23.67
CA CYS A 97 -12.77 1.80 -24.91
C CYS A 97 -13.14 2.75 -26.06
N THR A 98 -12.66 2.41 -27.24
CA THR A 98 -13.03 3.01 -28.52
C THR A 98 -13.40 1.91 -29.49
N THR A 99 -13.94 2.21 -30.67
CA THR A 99 -14.26 1.20 -31.69
C THR A 99 -13.04 0.41 -32.19
N VAL A 100 -11.83 0.94 -31.99
CA VAL A 100 -10.55 0.33 -32.46
C VAL A 100 -9.66 -0.19 -31.32
N ARG A 101 -10.04 0.02 -30.05
CA ARG A 101 -9.22 -0.37 -28.89
C ARG A 101 -10.10 -0.71 -27.70
N ASP A 102 -9.76 -1.81 -27.02
CA ASP A 102 -10.39 -2.19 -25.76
C ASP A 102 -10.11 -1.21 -24.61
N THR A 103 -10.90 -1.31 -23.55
CA THR A 103 -10.64 -0.62 -22.28
C THR A 103 -9.30 -1.07 -21.70
N ILE A 104 -8.49 -0.14 -21.23
CA ILE A 104 -7.28 -0.44 -20.46
C ILE A 104 -7.59 -0.20 -18.99
N CYS A 105 -7.46 -1.26 -18.20
CA CYS A 105 -7.56 -1.19 -16.74
C CYS A 105 -6.17 -1.06 -16.10
N ASP A 106 -6.07 -0.29 -15.03
CA ASP A 106 -4.90 -0.24 -14.15
C ASP A 106 -5.33 -0.48 -12.70
N VAL A 107 -4.36 -0.70 -11.82
CA VAL A 107 -4.56 -1.09 -10.42
C VAL A 107 -4.73 0.15 -9.56
N LEU A 108 -5.76 0.15 -8.68
CA LEU A 108 -6.00 1.19 -7.69
C LEU A 108 -4.85 1.27 -6.67
N ASP A 109 -4.64 2.45 -6.10
CA ASP A 109 -3.69 2.63 -5.01
C ASP A 109 -4.05 1.73 -3.81
N GLY A 110 -3.04 1.11 -3.21
CA GLY A 110 -3.22 0.15 -2.12
C GLY A 110 -3.56 -1.28 -2.58
N TYR A 111 -3.53 -1.54 -3.89
CA TYR A 111 -3.72 -2.86 -4.48
C TYR A 111 -2.52 -3.25 -5.34
N TYR A 112 -2.37 -4.54 -5.62
CA TYR A 112 -1.43 -5.08 -6.60
C TYR A 112 -2.13 -6.07 -7.54
N CYS A 113 -1.62 -6.20 -8.74
CA CYS A 113 -2.16 -7.15 -9.72
C CYS A 113 -1.79 -8.58 -9.33
N SER A 114 -2.80 -9.40 -9.07
CA SER A 114 -2.63 -10.82 -8.75
C SER A 114 -2.77 -11.73 -9.96
N ASP A 115 -3.44 -11.26 -11.02
CA ASP A 115 -3.69 -12.05 -12.22
C ASP A 115 -3.66 -11.17 -13.47
N TYR A 116 -3.01 -11.67 -14.52
CA TYR A 116 -2.84 -10.96 -15.79
C TYR A 116 -3.52 -11.71 -16.92
N SER A 117 -4.21 -10.98 -17.79
CA SER A 117 -4.76 -11.47 -19.04
C SER A 117 -4.34 -10.53 -20.17
N ASN A 118 -3.77 -11.09 -21.25
CA ASN A 118 -3.28 -10.30 -22.39
C ASN A 118 -2.38 -9.12 -21.98
N SER A 119 -1.44 -9.37 -21.06
CA SER A 119 -0.50 -8.38 -20.54
C SER A 119 -1.14 -7.22 -19.75
N GLN A 120 -2.43 -7.31 -19.44
CA GLN A 120 -3.14 -6.34 -18.62
C GLN A 120 -3.62 -6.99 -17.33
N CYS A 121 -3.73 -6.20 -16.25
CA CYS A 121 -4.30 -6.68 -15.02
C CYS A 121 -5.77 -7.07 -15.20
N SER A 122 -6.09 -8.30 -14.84
CA SER A 122 -7.47 -8.83 -14.84
C SER A 122 -8.07 -8.88 -13.45
N ARG A 123 -7.22 -8.95 -12.41
CA ARG A 123 -7.64 -8.97 -11.01
C ARG A 123 -6.56 -8.35 -10.13
N ALA A 124 -6.97 -7.46 -9.24
CA ALA A 124 -6.10 -6.88 -8.24
C ALA A 124 -6.53 -7.30 -6.82
N VAL A 125 -5.58 -7.33 -5.91
CA VAL A 125 -5.77 -7.67 -4.50
C VAL A 125 -5.18 -6.57 -3.64
N LYS A 126 -5.85 -6.24 -2.55
CA LYS A 126 -5.38 -5.24 -1.61
C LYS A 126 -4.06 -5.67 -0.97
N HIS A 127 -3.12 -4.73 -0.79
CA HIS A 127 -1.85 -5.02 -0.13
C HIS A 127 -2.06 -5.58 1.28
N SER A 128 -1.22 -6.55 1.61
CA SER A 128 -1.11 -7.06 2.97
C SER A 128 -0.70 -5.96 3.93
N VAL A 129 -1.36 -5.92 5.08
CA VAL A 129 -1.01 -5.02 6.18
C VAL A 129 -0.24 -5.83 7.22
N CYS A 130 0.97 -5.39 7.54
CA CYS A 130 1.79 -6.06 8.54
C CYS A 130 1.14 -5.95 9.92
N LYS A 131 1.26 -7.03 10.69
CA LYS A 131 0.66 -7.13 12.03
C LYS A 131 1.55 -6.44 13.06
N PRO A 132 1.01 -6.04 14.23
CA PRO A 132 1.82 -5.65 15.37
C PRO A 132 2.91 -6.70 15.65
N GLY A 133 4.12 -6.25 15.92
CA GLY A 133 5.30 -7.11 16.05
C GLY A 133 6.06 -7.36 14.75
N GLN A 134 5.58 -6.84 13.64
CA GLN A 134 6.23 -6.90 12.32
C GLN A 134 6.58 -5.50 11.82
N GLU A 135 7.41 -5.44 10.79
CA GLU A 135 7.65 -4.23 10.00
C GLU A 135 7.44 -4.50 8.52
N THR A 136 7.13 -3.44 7.77
CA THR A 136 7.05 -3.50 6.31
C THR A 136 8.45 -3.39 5.73
N LYS A 137 9.06 -4.53 5.41
CA LYS A 137 10.41 -4.58 4.81
C LYS A 137 10.43 -4.01 3.40
N THR A 138 9.43 -4.36 2.59
CA THR A 138 9.28 -3.87 1.23
C THR A 138 7.85 -3.39 1.06
N PRO A 139 7.63 -2.11 0.75
CA PRO A 139 6.31 -1.61 0.42
C PRO A 139 5.72 -2.35 -0.79
N GLY A 140 4.42 -2.51 -0.81
CA GLY A 140 3.70 -3.03 -1.96
C GLY A 140 3.80 -2.07 -3.17
N THR A 141 3.74 -2.66 -4.36
CA THR A 141 3.73 -1.94 -5.64
C THR A 141 2.50 -2.38 -6.44
N LYS A 142 2.23 -1.76 -7.58
CA LYS A 142 1.14 -2.21 -8.46
C LYS A 142 1.28 -3.65 -8.96
N THR A 143 2.48 -4.24 -8.86
CA THR A 143 2.80 -5.59 -9.38
C THR A 143 3.17 -6.60 -8.31
N SER A 144 3.35 -6.18 -7.06
CA SER A 144 3.77 -7.05 -5.95
C SER A 144 3.15 -6.62 -4.64
N ASP A 145 2.87 -7.59 -3.78
CA ASP A 145 2.39 -7.34 -2.42
C ASP A 145 3.47 -6.76 -1.51
N ALA A 146 3.06 -6.17 -0.41
CA ALA A 146 3.96 -5.75 0.67
C ALA A 146 4.58 -6.98 1.36
N VAL A 147 5.86 -6.88 1.72
CA VAL A 147 6.58 -7.94 2.44
C VAL A 147 6.74 -7.55 3.90
N CYS A 148 6.16 -8.34 4.78
CA CYS A 148 6.26 -8.19 6.23
C CYS A 148 7.38 -9.09 6.80
N VAL A 149 8.10 -8.59 7.79
CA VAL A 149 9.10 -9.36 8.56
C VAL A 149 8.91 -9.11 10.05
N ASP A 150 9.15 -10.13 10.86
CA ASP A 150 9.03 -10.01 12.32
C ASP A 150 10.15 -9.12 12.88
N CYS A 151 9.84 -8.33 13.89
CA CYS A 151 10.84 -7.56 14.63
C CYS A 151 11.83 -8.51 15.31
N ILE A 152 13.10 -8.17 15.27
CA ILE A 152 14.14 -8.92 16.00
C ILE A 152 14.07 -8.61 17.50
N SER A 153 14.67 -9.47 18.32
CA SER A 153 14.75 -9.26 19.77
C SER A 153 15.37 -7.90 20.11
N GLY A 154 14.77 -7.17 21.02
CA GLY A 154 15.18 -5.80 21.37
C GLY A 154 14.46 -4.71 20.58
N TYR A 155 13.56 -5.08 19.69
CA TYR A 155 12.74 -4.15 18.89
C TYR A 155 11.26 -4.46 19.05
N PHE A 156 10.41 -3.47 18.77
CA PHE A 156 8.96 -3.58 18.81
C PHE A 156 8.31 -2.77 17.71
N SER A 157 7.13 -3.18 17.29
CA SER A 157 6.28 -2.46 16.34
C SER A 157 4.82 -2.56 16.79
N PRO A 158 4.20 -1.48 17.29
CA PRO A 158 2.80 -1.53 17.72
C PRO A 158 1.81 -1.52 16.55
N SER A 159 2.21 -1.04 15.40
CA SER A 159 1.34 -0.82 14.23
C SER A 159 1.68 -1.66 13.00
N GLY A 160 2.77 -2.41 13.00
CA GLY A 160 3.22 -3.16 11.83
C GLY A 160 3.97 -2.34 10.78
N LEU A 161 4.30 -1.07 11.06
CA LEU A 161 4.98 -0.21 10.09
C LEU A 161 6.50 -0.35 10.15
N ASN A 162 7.07 -0.07 11.32
CA ASN A 162 8.52 -0.09 11.54
C ASN A 162 8.86 -0.71 12.88
N CYS A 163 9.94 -1.49 12.95
CA CYS A 163 10.50 -1.99 14.19
C CYS A 163 11.38 -0.91 14.85
N THR A 164 10.97 -0.45 16.03
CA THR A 164 11.70 0.54 16.84
C THR A 164 12.43 -0.17 17.96
N LYS A 165 13.67 0.25 18.25
CA LYS A 165 14.45 -0.30 19.34
C LYS A 165 13.77 -0.02 20.70
N TRP A 166 13.78 -1.00 21.60
CA TRP A 166 13.29 -0.79 22.96
C TRP A 166 14.01 0.36 23.65
N THR A 167 13.25 1.11 24.43
CA THR A 167 13.79 2.22 25.22
C THR A 167 14.82 1.69 26.22
N ASP A 168 16.01 2.33 26.26
CA ASP A 168 16.98 2.09 27.31
C ASP A 168 16.63 2.93 28.54
N CYS A 169 16.07 2.27 29.56
CA CYS A 169 15.69 2.92 30.82
C CYS A 169 16.89 3.53 31.55
N THR A 170 18.08 2.93 31.42
CA THR A 170 19.28 3.41 32.13
C THR A 170 19.79 4.74 31.57
N ALA A 171 19.67 4.93 30.23
CA ALA A 171 20.02 6.18 29.58
C ALA A 171 19.11 7.36 30.02
N ARG A 172 17.95 7.08 30.59
CA ARG A 172 16.97 8.06 31.10
C ARG A 172 16.92 8.12 32.62
N ASN A 173 17.95 7.62 33.31
CA ASN A 173 17.99 7.51 34.78
C ASN A 173 16.76 6.78 35.36
N GLY A 174 16.20 5.83 34.58
CA GLY A 174 15.07 5.04 34.94
C GLY A 174 15.41 3.60 35.32
N ILE A 175 14.44 2.92 35.90
CA ILE A 175 14.50 1.50 36.22
C ILE A 175 13.47 0.81 35.35
N LYS A 176 13.87 -0.28 34.69
CA LYS A 176 12.96 -1.13 33.91
C LYS A 176 12.00 -1.83 34.86
N THR A 177 10.69 -1.61 34.67
CA THR A 177 9.63 -2.23 35.48
C THR A 177 8.91 -3.36 34.76
N GLU A 178 8.80 -3.29 33.42
CA GLU A 178 8.23 -4.35 32.59
C GLU A 178 9.15 -4.63 31.41
N ASN A 179 9.18 -5.90 31.02
CA ASN A 179 9.88 -6.31 29.80
C ASN A 179 9.12 -5.84 28.56
N GLY A 180 9.84 -5.42 27.54
CA GLY A 180 9.29 -5.20 26.21
C GLY A 180 8.89 -6.53 25.55
N SER A 181 8.06 -6.41 24.54
CA SER A 181 7.68 -7.50 23.64
C SER A 181 7.91 -7.05 22.19
N PHE A 182 7.57 -7.88 21.22
CA PHE A 182 7.61 -7.47 19.80
C PHE A 182 6.56 -6.40 19.44
N VAL A 183 5.53 -6.23 20.28
CA VAL A 183 4.43 -5.27 20.04
C VAL A 183 4.45 -4.06 21.00
N LYS A 184 5.18 -4.15 22.10
CA LYS A 184 5.19 -3.12 23.17
C LYS A 184 6.61 -2.82 23.62
N ASP A 185 6.90 -1.54 23.83
CA ASP A 185 8.16 -1.07 24.42
C ASP A 185 8.29 -1.50 25.88
N VAL A 186 9.51 -1.45 26.42
CA VAL A 186 9.76 -1.60 27.85
C VAL A 186 9.13 -0.46 28.62
N THR A 187 8.62 -0.74 29.81
CA THR A 187 8.13 0.30 30.71
C THR A 187 9.26 0.73 31.66
N CYS A 188 9.55 2.03 31.67
CA CYS A 188 10.56 2.63 32.55
C CYS A 188 9.89 3.47 33.63
N THR A 189 10.34 3.35 34.87
CA THR A 189 9.97 4.28 35.94
C THR A 189 11.21 5.12 36.33
N PRO A 190 11.04 6.42 36.65
CA PRO A 190 12.18 7.24 37.08
C PRO A 190 12.77 6.67 38.33
N LYS A 191 14.11 6.60 38.42
CA LYS A 191 14.81 6.23 39.66
C LYS A 191 14.49 7.29 40.68
N ARG A 192 13.67 6.93 41.69
CA ARG A 192 13.30 7.85 42.77
C ARG A 192 14.56 8.27 43.50
N GLN A 193 15.07 9.44 43.20
CA GLN A 193 16.18 10.03 43.94
C GLN A 193 15.67 10.36 45.34
N ARG A 194 16.24 9.70 46.37
CA ARG A 194 15.90 9.95 47.80
C ARG A 194 16.49 11.27 48.32
N TYR A 195 16.83 12.19 47.41
CA TYR A 195 17.37 13.52 47.80
C TYR A 195 16.39 14.30 48.67
N GLY A 196 15.09 14.16 48.49
CA GLY A 196 14.09 14.79 49.33
C GLY A 196 14.16 14.34 50.79
N LEU A 197 14.39 13.05 51.05
CA LEU A 197 14.59 12.51 52.39
C LEU A 197 15.93 13.00 53.00
N ILE A 198 17.00 13.01 52.21
CA ILE A 198 18.31 13.48 52.67
C ILE A 198 18.23 14.98 53.00
N CYS A 199 17.63 15.80 52.12
CA CYS A 199 17.44 17.22 52.37
C CYS A 199 16.57 17.46 53.62
N ALA A 200 15.48 16.71 53.83
CA ALA A 200 14.68 16.84 55.03
C ALA A 200 15.43 16.50 56.29
N VAL A 201 16.23 15.40 56.28
CA VAL A 201 17.10 15.04 57.43
C VAL A 201 18.15 16.09 57.68
N VAL A 202 18.84 16.61 56.68
CA VAL A 202 19.85 17.66 56.81
C VAL A 202 19.24 18.96 57.39
N LEU A 203 18.04 19.35 56.89
CA LEU A 203 17.37 20.53 57.39
C LEU A 203 16.91 20.37 58.86
N THR A 204 16.41 19.19 59.23
CA THR A 204 15.98 18.92 60.61
C THR A 204 17.18 18.94 61.56
N VAL A 205 18.30 18.32 61.19
CA VAL A 205 19.54 18.35 61.97
C VAL A 205 20.05 19.79 62.12
N PHE A 206 20.05 20.55 61.02
CA PHE A 206 20.47 21.96 61.05
C PHE A 206 19.54 22.81 61.97
N PHE A 207 18.25 22.59 61.92
CA PHE A 207 17.29 23.28 62.79
C PHE A 207 17.51 22.93 64.28
N ILE A 208 17.76 21.66 64.59
CA ILE A 208 18.10 21.21 65.96
C ILE A 208 19.35 21.88 66.45
N ILE A 209 20.41 21.94 65.65
CA ILE A 209 21.67 22.61 65.98
C ILE A 209 21.42 24.09 66.27
N LEU A 210 20.64 24.79 65.43
CA LEU A 210 20.29 26.20 65.68
C LEU A 210 19.55 26.42 67.01
N LEU A 211 18.58 25.51 67.32
CA LEU A 211 17.89 25.58 68.60
C LEU A 211 18.79 25.35 69.80
N LEU A 212 19.75 24.41 69.70
CA LEU A 212 20.72 24.17 70.73
C LEU A 212 21.65 25.37 70.95
N ILE A 213 22.12 26.00 69.85
CA ILE A 213 22.91 27.21 69.92
C ILE A 213 22.12 28.36 70.58
N ARG A 214 20.84 28.56 70.21
CA ARG A 214 19.98 29.56 70.86
C ARG A 214 19.73 29.27 72.31
N ALA A 215 19.63 28.02 72.74
CA ALA A 215 19.49 27.64 74.13
C ALA A 215 20.79 27.91 74.96
N GLN A 216 21.95 27.79 74.32
CA GLN A 216 23.21 28.08 74.99
C GLN A 216 23.59 29.58 75.02
N TYR A 217 23.06 30.35 74.06
CA TYR A 217 23.28 31.80 73.98
C TYR A 217 21.88 32.49 73.90
N PRO A 218 21.20 32.63 75.11
CA PRO A 218 20.01 33.41 75.17
C PRO A 218 20.30 34.86 74.80
N PRO A 219 19.45 35.51 73.98
CA PRO A 219 19.66 36.94 73.71
C PRO A 219 19.58 37.71 74.98
N GLU A 220 20.66 38.55 75.29
CA GLU A 220 20.63 39.51 76.39
C GLU A 220 19.40 40.43 76.17
N GLU A 221 18.45 40.35 77.13
CA GLU A 221 17.38 41.32 77.22
C GLU A 221 17.94 42.65 77.53
N THR A 222 18.02 43.59 76.65
CA THR A 222 18.27 45.00 76.86
C THR A 222 17.07 45.54 77.65
N PHE A 223 17.29 45.60 78.98
CA PHE A 223 16.42 46.27 79.95
C PHE A 223 16.45 47.77 79.63
N SER A 224 15.43 48.31 78.96
CA SER A 224 15.19 49.72 78.77
C SER A 224 14.52 50.28 80.01
N ALA A 225 15.32 50.92 80.85
CA ALA A 225 14.87 51.67 82.01
C ALA A 225 13.98 52.84 81.59
N ASN A 226 12.66 52.75 81.84
CA ASN A 226 11.78 53.90 81.83
C ASN A 226 11.87 54.67 83.09
N THR A 227 12.51 55.84 83.06
CA THR A 227 12.51 56.85 84.09
C THR A 227 11.17 57.54 84.14
N MET A 228 10.49 57.44 85.33
CA MET A 228 9.34 58.25 85.70
C MET A 228 9.77 59.71 85.79
N ILE A 229 8.96 60.60 85.25
CA ILE A 229 8.92 62.03 85.75
C ILE A 229 7.45 62.38 85.87
N ALA A 230 7.19 62.93 87.09
CA ALA A 230 5.88 63.25 87.65
C ALA A 230 5.13 64.41 86.98
N GLN A 231 3.86 64.45 87.29
CA GLN A 231 2.89 65.52 87.10
C GLN A 231 3.30 66.88 87.67
N PRO A 232 2.69 68.01 87.27
CA PRO A 232 1.43 68.39 87.97
C PRO A 232 0.37 69.12 87.10
N THR A 233 -0.83 68.87 87.52
CA THR A 233 -2.07 69.69 87.70
C THR A 233 -2.20 71.12 87.10
N GLY A 234 -3.36 71.45 86.70
CA GLY A 234 -3.99 72.78 86.49
C GLY A 234 -5.08 72.70 85.40
N GLU A 235 -6.25 72.50 85.66
CA GLU A 235 -7.40 73.35 86.21
C GLU A 235 -7.98 74.35 85.18
N LEU A 236 -9.25 74.22 84.90
CA LEU A 236 -10.29 75.24 84.64
C LEU A 236 -10.26 75.86 83.20
N GLU A 237 -11.34 76.17 82.53
CA GLU A 237 -12.71 76.41 82.82
C GLU A 237 -13.46 76.53 81.45
N GLU A 238 -14.71 76.28 81.53
CA GLU A 238 -15.80 76.53 80.52
C GLU A 238 -15.89 78.05 80.11
N PRO A 239 -16.77 78.46 79.18
CA PRO A 239 -18.13 77.99 78.93
C PRO A 239 -18.41 77.37 77.54
#